data_5973c66b48d9275696818413b55efc08
#
_entry.id   5973c66b48d9275696818413b55efc08
#
_cell.length_a   1.000
_cell.length_b   1.000
_cell.length_c   1.000
_cell.angle_alpha   90.00
_cell.angle_beta   90.00
_cell.angle_gamma   90.00
#
_symmetry.space_group_name_H-M   'P 1'
#
loop_
_entity.id
_entity.type
_entity.pdbx_description
1 polymer ?
#
loop_
_entity_poly.entity_id
_entity_poly.type
_entity_poly.pdbx_seq_one_letter_code
_entity_poly.pdbx_strand_id
1 'polypeptide(L)'
;FSFDQHDFKEIHCNGERLVTVGQILQVAAKFRNIPAGPHLVTLMREELLRRLDSRLKQLAASDKVLDEISMLTLDQQVELFRETFDPHDESQVREVAQQYVDLRFADARRAVENDDWLRIDRIGMRLLGVENLVPVEWLYLKMALTGLGNADAKYVMIDEVQDYTVAQLAVLARYFKRAHFLLLGDQNQAIAPGTATFDQVRALFREVRGPLEECRLMTSYRSTPEITQLFASLLDDDERLSISSIQRADTAPEIIACASEQDYDRELRRVLAQAVGD
;
A
#
# COMPACT_ATOMS: atom_id res chain seq x y z
N PHE A 1 -19.16 -3.02 -14.17
CA PHE A 1 -19.20 -2.21 -12.94
C PHE A 1 -19.52 -0.77 -13.31
N SER A 2 -20.51 -0.19 -12.65
CA SER A 2 -20.89 1.22 -12.76
C SER A 2 -20.78 1.90 -11.39
N PHE A 3 -20.37 3.15 -11.39
CA PHE A 3 -20.35 3.96 -10.18
C PHE A 3 -21.76 4.37 -9.76
N ASP A 4 -21.97 4.49 -8.43
CA ASP A 4 -23.16 5.11 -7.84
C ASP A 4 -22.76 6.27 -6.90
N GLN A 5 -23.78 6.96 -6.34
CA GLN A 5 -23.53 8.13 -5.50
C GLN A 5 -22.74 7.83 -4.22
N HIS A 6 -22.80 6.61 -3.70
CA HIS A 6 -22.12 6.20 -2.46
C HIS A 6 -20.64 5.90 -2.68
N ASP A 7 -20.21 5.74 -3.92
CA ASP A 7 -18.82 5.52 -4.32
C ASP A 7 -17.99 6.80 -4.27
N PHE A 8 -18.63 7.96 -4.03
CA PHE A 8 -18.00 9.26 -4.08
C PHE A 8 -18.05 10.00 -2.75
N LYS A 9 -17.04 10.83 -2.53
CA LYS A 9 -16.90 11.71 -1.37
C LYS A 9 -16.70 13.14 -1.83
N GLU A 10 -17.40 14.07 -1.18
CA GLU A 10 -17.20 15.50 -1.39
C GLU A 10 -15.82 15.95 -0.94
N ILE A 11 -15.28 16.97 -1.59
CA ILE A 11 -14.04 17.62 -1.17
C ILE A 11 -14.35 18.94 -0.51
N HIS A 12 -14.02 18.99 0.77
CA HIS A 12 -14.10 20.15 1.61
C HIS A 12 -12.70 20.61 2.01
N CYS A 13 -12.49 21.91 2.05
CA CYS A 13 -11.27 22.49 2.53
C CYS A 13 -11.56 23.84 3.17
N ASN A 14 -11.00 24.12 4.35
CA ASN A 14 -11.14 25.39 5.09
C ASN A 14 -12.60 25.89 5.22
N GLY A 15 -13.52 24.96 5.48
CA GLY A 15 -14.96 25.28 5.64
C GLY A 15 -15.72 25.47 4.32
N GLU A 16 -15.04 25.47 3.18
CA GLU A 16 -15.68 25.59 1.85
C GLU A 16 -15.89 24.19 1.24
N ARG A 17 -17.06 23.99 0.63
CA ARG A 17 -17.37 22.82 -0.17
C ARG A 17 -17.00 23.09 -1.63
N LEU A 18 -15.90 22.47 -2.08
CA LEU A 18 -15.28 22.77 -3.37
C LEU A 18 -15.73 21.82 -4.48
N VAL A 19 -15.90 20.53 -4.16
CA VAL A 19 -16.40 19.53 -5.10
C VAL A 19 -17.51 18.73 -4.43
N THR A 20 -18.69 18.71 -5.04
CA THR A 20 -19.85 17.98 -4.52
C THR A 20 -20.02 16.62 -5.17
N VAL A 21 -20.70 15.66 -4.49
CA VAL A 21 -21.06 14.36 -5.09
C VAL A 21 -21.86 14.55 -6.37
N GLY A 22 -22.78 15.53 -6.42
CA GLY A 22 -23.54 15.82 -7.63
C GLY A 22 -22.67 16.21 -8.83
N GLN A 23 -21.61 17.01 -8.59
CA GLN A 23 -20.64 17.36 -9.64
C GLN A 23 -19.83 16.13 -10.10
N ILE A 24 -19.42 15.26 -9.18
CA ILE A 24 -18.68 14.04 -9.51
C ILE A 24 -19.57 13.10 -10.34
N LEU A 25 -20.85 12.94 -9.97
CA LEU A 25 -21.81 12.14 -10.74
C LEU A 25 -22.03 12.70 -12.16
N GLN A 26 -22.09 14.03 -12.33
CA GLN A 26 -22.16 14.64 -13.66
C GLN A 26 -20.93 14.33 -14.50
N VAL A 27 -19.74 14.35 -13.88
CA VAL A 27 -18.48 13.97 -14.55
C VAL A 27 -18.51 12.49 -14.92
N ALA A 28 -18.90 11.61 -14.02
CA ALA A 28 -19.03 10.18 -14.29
C ALA A 28 -20.02 9.90 -15.44
N ALA A 29 -21.16 10.60 -15.47
CA ALA A 29 -22.15 10.48 -16.54
C ALA A 29 -21.60 10.93 -17.90
N LYS A 30 -20.72 11.92 -17.97
CA LYS A 30 -20.03 12.36 -19.20
C LYS A 30 -19.20 11.25 -19.82
N PHE A 31 -18.61 10.39 -19.00
CA PHE A 31 -17.71 9.31 -19.41
C PHE A 31 -18.31 7.91 -19.28
N ARG A 32 -19.64 7.79 -19.23
CA ARG A 32 -20.38 6.53 -19.00
C ARG A 32 -20.03 5.36 -19.95
N ASN A 33 -19.49 5.66 -21.14
CA ASN A 33 -19.13 4.67 -22.14
C ASN A 33 -17.71 4.10 -21.93
N ILE A 34 -16.96 4.63 -20.97
CA ILE A 34 -15.61 4.18 -20.65
C ILE A 34 -15.67 3.18 -19.50
N PRO A 35 -15.06 1.99 -19.63
CA PRO A 35 -15.03 1.01 -18.55
C PRO A 35 -14.38 1.55 -17.30
N ALA A 36 -14.88 1.14 -16.12
CA ALA A 36 -14.25 1.50 -14.84
C ALA A 36 -12.81 0.99 -14.77
N GLY A 37 -11.90 1.89 -14.49
CA GLY A 37 -10.46 1.60 -14.43
C GLY A 37 -9.61 2.88 -14.53
N PRO A 38 -8.29 2.74 -14.65
CA PRO A 38 -7.35 3.85 -14.57
C PRO A 38 -7.63 4.97 -15.59
N HIS A 39 -8.01 4.60 -16.80
CA HIS A 39 -8.31 5.57 -17.86
C HIS A 39 -9.52 6.44 -17.50
N LEU A 40 -10.62 5.81 -17.05
CA LEU A 40 -11.81 6.55 -16.63
C LEU A 40 -11.51 7.47 -15.45
N VAL A 41 -10.82 6.97 -14.42
CA VAL A 41 -10.47 7.77 -13.23
C VAL A 41 -9.57 8.93 -13.59
N THR A 42 -8.62 8.76 -14.50
CA THR A 42 -7.77 9.85 -15.01
C THR A 42 -8.60 10.95 -15.69
N LEU A 43 -9.51 10.60 -16.59
CA LEU A 43 -10.38 11.56 -17.26
C LEU A 43 -11.30 12.30 -16.28
N MET A 44 -11.84 11.57 -15.29
CA MET A 44 -12.66 12.17 -14.23
C MET A 44 -11.84 13.14 -13.38
N ARG A 45 -10.62 12.77 -12.99
CA ARG A 45 -9.69 13.61 -12.22
C ARG A 45 -9.37 14.90 -12.96
N GLU A 46 -9.02 14.83 -14.24
CA GLU A 46 -8.73 16.00 -15.07
C GLU A 46 -9.94 16.96 -15.15
N GLU A 47 -11.13 16.43 -15.36
CA GLU A 47 -12.34 17.23 -15.41
C GLU A 47 -12.70 17.84 -14.04
N LEU A 48 -12.47 17.10 -12.94
CA LEU A 48 -12.68 17.60 -11.57
C LEU A 48 -11.66 18.71 -11.24
N LEU A 49 -10.40 18.57 -11.61
CA LEU A 49 -9.38 19.63 -11.47
C LEU A 49 -9.78 20.88 -12.23
N ARG A 50 -10.24 20.74 -13.47
CA ARG A 50 -10.72 21.87 -14.28
C ARG A 50 -11.90 22.60 -13.62
N ARG A 51 -12.84 21.86 -13.03
CA ARG A 51 -13.98 22.44 -12.28
C ARG A 51 -13.52 23.11 -10.99
N LEU A 52 -12.59 22.49 -10.28
CA LEU A 52 -11.98 23.06 -9.08
C LEU A 52 -11.29 24.38 -9.42
N ASP A 53 -10.47 24.43 -10.47
CA ASP A 53 -9.80 25.66 -10.93
C ASP A 53 -10.80 26.78 -11.24
N SER A 54 -11.89 26.45 -11.92
CA SER A 54 -12.97 27.41 -12.20
C SER A 54 -13.60 27.92 -10.90
N ARG A 55 -13.80 27.05 -9.90
CA ARG A 55 -14.35 27.44 -8.60
C ARG A 55 -13.37 28.30 -7.81
N LEU A 56 -12.08 27.96 -7.80
CA LEU A 56 -11.04 28.75 -7.13
C LEU A 56 -10.90 30.14 -7.76
N LYS A 57 -10.98 30.26 -9.08
CA LYS A 57 -11.02 31.56 -9.75
C LYS A 57 -12.24 32.41 -9.35
N GLN A 58 -13.40 31.79 -9.20
CA GLN A 58 -14.58 32.49 -8.71
C GLN A 58 -14.43 32.96 -7.25
N LEU A 59 -13.81 32.11 -6.40
CA LEU A 59 -13.53 32.49 -5.02
C LEU A 59 -12.50 33.63 -4.94
N ALA A 60 -11.45 33.59 -5.74
CA ALA A 60 -10.44 34.65 -5.80
C ALA A 60 -11.04 36.01 -6.22
N ALA A 61 -12.08 35.99 -7.06
CA ALA A 61 -12.79 37.21 -7.48
C ALA A 61 -13.94 37.63 -6.53
N SER A 62 -14.15 36.90 -5.41
CA SER A 62 -15.22 37.24 -4.47
C SER A 62 -14.83 38.41 -3.57
N ASP A 63 -15.81 39.28 -3.25
CA ASP A 63 -15.60 40.43 -2.35
C ASP A 63 -14.96 40.00 -1.02
N LYS A 64 -15.38 38.86 -0.47
CA LYS A 64 -14.82 38.30 0.76
C LYS A 64 -13.31 38.09 0.69
N VAL A 65 -12.79 37.48 -0.38
CA VAL A 65 -11.36 37.23 -0.55
C VAL A 65 -10.61 38.52 -0.84
N LEU A 66 -11.19 39.40 -1.64
CA LEU A 66 -10.58 40.72 -1.93
C LEU A 66 -10.48 41.56 -0.66
N ASP A 67 -11.50 41.54 0.20
CA ASP A 67 -11.46 42.22 1.49
C ASP A 67 -10.41 41.59 2.44
N GLU A 68 -10.37 40.25 2.51
CA GLU A 68 -9.36 39.54 3.33
C GLU A 68 -7.93 39.95 2.92
N ILE A 69 -7.65 40.05 1.62
CA ILE A 69 -6.32 40.41 1.09
C ILE A 69 -6.00 41.87 1.35
N SER A 70 -6.97 42.77 1.16
CA SER A 70 -6.77 44.21 1.39
C SER A 70 -6.47 44.56 2.86
N MET A 71 -6.85 43.66 3.79
CA MET A 71 -6.60 43.78 5.23
C MET A 71 -5.29 43.13 5.70
N LEU A 72 -4.55 42.45 4.83
CA LEU A 72 -3.29 41.81 5.20
C LEU A 72 -2.23 42.85 5.58
N THR A 73 -1.61 42.67 6.73
CA THR A 73 -0.45 43.46 7.14
C THR A 73 0.79 43.10 6.31
N LEU A 74 1.77 43.99 6.25
CA LEU A 74 3.02 43.73 5.53
C LEU A 74 3.70 42.43 6.00
N ASP A 75 3.71 42.16 7.30
CA ASP A 75 4.29 40.93 7.86
C ASP A 75 3.52 39.70 7.36
N GLN A 76 2.19 39.75 7.31
CA GLN A 76 1.36 38.66 6.78
C GLN A 76 1.55 38.47 5.28
N GLN A 77 1.74 39.56 4.51
CA GLN A 77 2.04 39.47 3.08
C GLN A 77 3.38 38.76 2.87
N VAL A 78 4.42 39.12 3.60
CA VAL A 78 5.74 38.48 3.52
C VAL A 78 5.69 37.01 3.94
N GLU A 79 4.92 36.69 4.99
CA GLU A 79 4.76 35.30 5.47
C GLU A 79 4.07 34.43 4.40
N LEU A 80 2.99 34.92 3.80
CA LEU A 80 2.17 34.15 2.85
C LEU A 80 2.79 34.11 1.45
N PHE A 81 3.27 35.25 0.95
CA PHE A 81 3.68 35.41 -0.45
C PHE A 81 5.19 35.59 -0.63
N ARG A 82 5.93 35.82 0.46
CA ARG A 82 7.36 36.18 0.49
C ARG A 82 7.68 37.48 -0.21
N GLU A 83 6.68 38.29 -0.46
CA GLU A 83 6.77 39.61 -1.10
C GLU A 83 5.65 40.50 -0.53
N THR A 84 5.76 41.80 -0.78
CA THR A 84 4.73 42.78 -0.45
C THR A 84 4.07 43.33 -1.74
N PHE A 85 2.80 43.68 -1.67
CA PHE A 85 2.05 44.22 -2.78
C PHE A 85 1.30 45.51 -2.39
N ASP A 86 0.94 46.35 -3.39
CA ASP A 86 0.11 47.51 -3.16
C ASP A 86 -1.37 47.13 -3.27
N PRO A 87 -2.17 47.22 -2.18
CA PRO A 87 -3.58 46.85 -2.20
C PRO A 87 -4.46 47.81 -3.03
N HIS A 88 -3.91 48.92 -3.57
CA HIS A 88 -4.63 49.85 -4.44
C HIS A 88 -4.44 49.56 -5.93
N ASP A 89 -3.53 48.69 -6.31
CA ASP A 89 -3.37 48.21 -7.68
C ASP A 89 -4.30 47.00 -7.91
N GLU A 90 -5.43 47.22 -8.60
CA GLU A 90 -6.41 46.19 -8.89
C GLU A 90 -5.84 44.97 -9.62
N SER A 91 -4.82 45.15 -10.46
CA SER A 91 -4.22 44.05 -11.19
C SER A 91 -3.38 43.17 -10.27
N GLN A 92 -2.58 43.77 -9.39
CA GLN A 92 -1.84 43.07 -8.34
C GLN A 92 -2.75 42.38 -7.36
N VAL A 93 -3.82 43.06 -6.91
CA VAL A 93 -4.80 42.48 -5.96
C VAL A 93 -5.42 41.19 -6.53
N ARG A 94 -5.78 41.20 -7.83
CA ARG A 94 -6.37 39.99 -8.46
C ARG A 94 -5.35 38.82 -8.56
N GLU A 95 -4.10 39.15 -8.89
CA GLU A 95 -3.04 38.15 -8.96
C GLU A 95 -2.76 37.53 -7.58
N VAL A 96 -2.59 38.38 -6.56
CA VAL A 96 -2.40 37.96 -5.18
C VAL A 96 -3.61 37.19 -4.65
N ALA A 97 -4.84 37.61 -5.03
CA ALA A 97 -6.07 36.91 -4.67
C ALA A 97 -6.07 35.46 -5.20
N GLN A 98 -5.63 35.28 -6.44
CA GLN A 98 -5.51 33.94 -7.02
C GLN A 98 -4.46 33.10 -6.28
N GLN A 99 -3.28 33.66 -6.01
CA GLN A 99 -2.21 32.99 -5.25
C GLN A 99 -2.68 32.62 -3.83
N TYR A 100 -3.37 33.54 -3.16
CA TYR A 100 -3.92 33.29 -1.83
C TYR A 100 -4.90 32.11 -1.81
N VAL A 101 -5.83 32.10 -2.76
CA VAL A 101 -6.80 31.01 -2.89
C VAL A 101 -6.12 29.70 -3.24
N ASP A 102 -5.14 29.71 -4.14
CA ASP A 102 -4.40 28.50 -4.53
C ASP A 102 -3.61 27.91 -3.34
N LEU A 103 -2.97 28.76 -2.53
CA LEU A 103 -2.30 28.32 -1.30
C LEU A 103 -3.29 27.80 -0.26
N ARG A 104 -4.37 28.55 0.00
CA ARG A 104 -5.39 28.21 0.99
C ARG A 104 -6.08 26.89 0.70
N PHE A 105 -6.30 26.57 -0.57
CA PHE A 105 -7.02 25.37 -1.02
C PHE A 105 -6.11 24.31 -1.69
N ALA A 106 -4.80 24.40 -1.47
CA ALA A 106 -3.85 23.42 -2.00
C ALA A 106 -4.16 21.97 -1.61
N ASP A 107 -4.69 21.75 -0.38
CA ASP A 107 -5.11 20.45 0.09
C ASP A 107 -6.28 19.88 -0.70
N ALA A 108 -7.21 20.73 -1.14
CA ALA A 108 -8.32 20.28 -1.98
C ALA A 108 -7.82 19.81 -3.35
N ARG A 109 -6.85 20.51 -3.94
CA ARG A 109 -6.19 20.10 -5.18
C ARG A 109 -5.51 18.75 -5.01
N ARG A 110 -4.71 18.59 -3.95
CA ARG A 110 -4.06 17.31 -3.62
C ARG A 110 -5.08 16.18 -3.42
N ALA A 111 -6.21 16.45 -2.77
CA ALA A 111 -7.26 15.46 -2.58
C ALA A 111 -7.88 15.01 -3.91
N VAL A 112 -8.07 15.91 -4.89
CA VAL A 112 -8.51 15.52 -6.24
C VAL A 112 -7.42 14.72 -6.97
N GLU A 113 -6.16 15.16 -6.90
CA GLU A 113 -5.02 14.50 -7.53
C GLU A 113 -4.77 13.10 -6.99
N ASN A 114 -4.99 12.89 -5.69
CA ASN A 114 -4.84 11.59 -5.01
C ASN A 114 -6.07 10.68 -5.12
N ASP A 115 -7.11 11.10 -5.85
CA ASP A 115 -8.36 10.38 -5.98
C ASP A 115 -9.13 10.18 -4.65
N ASP A 116 -8.98 11.10 -3.69
CA ASP A 116 -9.63 11.01 -2.38
C ASP A 116 -11.15 11.21 -2.46
N TRP A 117 -11.66 11.65 -3.61
CA TRP A 117 -13.08 11.71 -3.96
C TRP A 117 -13.69 10.33 -4.26
N LEU A 118 -12.86 9.28 -4.47
CA LEU A 118 -13.29 7.88 -4.63
C LEU A 118 -13.29 7.16 -3.28
N ARG A 119 -14.41 6.55 -2.95
CA ARG A 119 -14.58 5.72 -1.76
C ARG A 119 -14.27 4.27 -2.09
N ILE A 120 -12.98 3.94 -2.16
CA ILE A 120 -12.50 2.58 -2.48
C ILE A 120 -13.09 1.54 -1.51
N ASP A 121 -13.24 1.91 -0.22
CA ASP A 121 -13.88 1.09 0.80
C ASP A 121 -15.32 0.70 0.39
N ARG A 122 -16.13 1.67 0.02
CA ARG A 122 -17.53 1.45 -0.36
C ARG A 122 -17.66 0.68 -1.67
N ILE A 123 -16.85 1.05 -2.66
CA ILE A 123 -16.79 0.33 -3.93
C ILE A 123 -16.47 -1.14 -3.69
N GLY A 124 -15.45 -1.42 -2.87
CA GLY A 124 -15.01 -2.79 -2.60
C GLY A 124 -16.04 -3.60 -1.82
N MET A 125 -16.58 -3.03 -0.72
CA MET A 125 -17.64 -3.69 0.05
C MET A 125 -18.84 -4.06 -0.82
N ARG A 126 -19.26 -3.16 -1.72
CA ARG A 126 -20.36 -3.40 -2.66
C ARG A 126 -20.04 -4.47 -3.70
N LEU A 127 -18.81 -4.46 -4.25
CA LEU A 127 -18.39 -5.44 -5.26
C LEU A 127 -18.21 -6.86 -4.70
N LEU A 128 -17.67 -6.96 -3.49
CA LEU A 128 -17.36 -8.23 -2.84
C LEU A 128 -18.52 -8.76 -1.97
N GLY A 129 -19.53 -7.92 -1.68
CA GLY A 129 -20.64 -8.27 -0.81
C GLY A 129 -20.22 -8.47 0.65
N VAL A 130 -19.22 -7.71 1.12
CA VAL A 130 -18.67 -7.80 2.48
C VAL A 130 -18.93 -6.52 3.26
N GLU A 131 -18.94 -6.62 4.59
CA GLU A 131 -19.13 -5.46 5.47
C GLU A 131 -17.86 -4.63 5.66
N ASN A 132 -16.69 -5.26 5.54
CA ASN A 132 -15.39 -4.62 5.69
C ASN A 132 -14.39 -5.18 4.67
N LEU A 133 -13.48 -4.33 4.19
CA LEU A 133 -12.35 -4.75 3.36
C LEU A 133 -11.12 -4.98 4.22
N VAL A 134 -10.35 -6.00 3.89
CA VAL A 134 -8.99 -6.10 4.41
C VAL A 134 -8.03 -5.20 3.62
N PRO A 135 -6.92 -4.75 4.21
CA PRO A 135 -6.02 -3.77 3.57
C PRO A 135 -5.52 -4.18 2.18
N VAL A 136 -5.29 -5.47 1.95
CA VAL A 136 -4.81 -5.97 0.65
C VAL A 136 -5.88 -5.85 -0.43
N GLU A 137 -7.14 -6.08 -0.13
CA GLU A 137 -8.27 -5.92 -1.06
C GLU A 137 -8.47 -4.46 -1.41
N TRP A 138 -8.43 -3.59 -0.39
CA TRP A 138 -8.52 -2.14 -0.59
C TRP A 138 -7.40 -1.64 -1.52
N LEU A 139 -6.16 -2.04 -1.27
CA LEU A 139 -5.02 -1.63 -2.08
C LEU A 139 -5.13 -2.16 -3.51
N TYR A 140 -5.55 -3.43 -3.68
CA TYR A 140 -5.76 -4.01 -5.00
C TYR A 140 -6.80 -3.22 -5.80
N LEU A 141 -7.94 -2.89 -5.18
CA LEU A 141 -9.01 -2.12 -5.81
C LEU A 141 -8.55 -0.70 -6.15
N LYS A 142 -7.84 -0.03 -5.24
CA LYS A 142 -7.25 1.28 -5.53
C LYS A 142 -6.32 1.22 -6.74
N MET A 143 -5.44 0.24 -6.80
CA MET A 143 -4.55 0.03 -7.96
C MET A 143 -5.33 -0.24 -9.24
N ALA A 144 -6.35 -1.09 -9.19
CA ALA A 144 -7.16 -1.45 -10.35
C ALA A 144 -7.95 -0.25 -10.90
N LEU A 145 -8.44 0.62 -10.03
CA LEU A 145 -9.24 1.79 -10.42
C LEU A 145 -8.39 3.00 -10.80
N THR A 146 -7.30 3.27 -10.08
CA THR A 146 -6.52 4.51 -10.25
C THR A 146 -5.24 4.32 -11.04
N GLY A 147 -4.82 3.07 -11.27
CA GLY A 147 -3.52 2.76 -11.86
C GLY A 147 -2.35 2.99 -10.91
N LEU A 148 -2.62 3.16 -9.60
CA LEU A 148 -1.58 3.31 -8.58
C LEU A 148 -0.51 2.22 -8.72
N GLY A 149 0.74 2.60 -8.62
CA GLY A 149 1.88 1.68 -8.65
C GLY A 149 3.19 2.43 -8.73
N ASN A 150 4.27 1.72 -8.49
CA ASN A 150 5.62 2.23 -8.59
C ASN A 150 6.29 1.69 -9.85
N ALA A 151 6.72 2.59 -10.74
CA ALA A 151 7.44 2.25 -11.96
C ALA A 151 8.95 2.52 -11.86
N ASP A 152 9.42 3.14 -10.77
CA ASP A 152 10.80 3.58 -10.60
C ASP A 152 11.66 2.51 -9.94
N ALA A 153 11.06 1.66 -9.10
CA ALA A 153 11.73 0.53 -8.50
C ALA A 153 12.23 -0.45 -9.57
N LYS A 154 13.51 -0.75 -9.56
CA LYS A 154 14.16 -1.67 -10.50
C LYS A 154 14.23 -3.10 -9.96
N TYR A 155 14.39 -3.24 -8.66
CA TYR A 155 14.50 -4.52 -7.98
C TYR A 155 13.62 -4.51 -6.73
N VAL A 156 12.94 -5.62 -6.49
CA VAL A 156 12.17 -5.89 -5.27
C VAL A 156 12.61 -7.25 -4.73
N MET A 157 13.05 -7.27 -3.49
CA MET A 157 13.40 -8.49 -2.78
C MET A 157 12.33 -8.73 -1.72
N ILE A 158 11.76 -9.94 -1.74
CA ILE A 158 10.81 -10.41 -0.73
C ILE A 158 11.48 -11.57 -0.02
N ASP A 159 11.77 -11.37 1.25
CA ASP A 159 12.28 -12.42 2.14
C ASP A 159 11.12 -13.08 2.88
N GLU A 160 11.31 -14.33 3.31
CA GLU A 160 10.31 -15.15 3.99
C GLU A 160 8.97 -15.20 3.21
N VAL A 161 9.07 -15.44 1.89
CA VAL A 161 7.91 -15.40 0.98
C VAL A 161 6.78 -16.35 1.40
N GLN A 162 7.08 -17.42 2.16
CA GLN A 162 6.10 -18.35 2.70
C GLN A 162 5.16 -17.73 3.75
N ASP A 163 5.48 -16.55 4.29
CA ASP A 163 4.63 -15.85 5.27
C ASP A 163 3.58 -14.94 4.61
N TYR A 164 3.63 -14.80 3.29
CA TYR A 164 2.71 -13.98 2.53
C TYR A 164 1.53 -14.79 1.98
N THR A 165 0.36 -14.17 1.94
CA THR A 165 -0.78 -14.73 1.20
C THR A 165 -0.62 -14.49 -0.31
N VAL A 166 -1.29 -15.31 -1.13
CA VAL A 166 -1.33 -15.11 -2.61
C VAL A 166 -1.81 -13.71 -2.97
N ALA A 167 -2.80 -13.17 -2.27
CA ALA A 167 -3.33 -11.84 -2.51
C ALA A 167 -2.29 -10.73 -2.23
N GLN A 168 -1.52 -10.83 -1.15
CA GLN A 168 -0.44 -9.89 -0.83
C GLN A 168 0.64 -9.91 -1.91
N LEU A 169 1.07 -11.10 -2.33
CA LEU A 169 2.06 -11.25 -3.39
C LEU A 169 1.54 -10.71 -4.74
N ALA A 170 0.27 -10.95 -5.06
CA ALA A 170 -0.35 -10.43 -6.28
C ALA A 170 -0.38 -8.89 -6.30
N VAL A 171 -0.66 -8.27 -5.17
CA VAL A 171 -0.61 -6.81 -5.02
C VAL A 171 0.81 -6.30 -5.20
N LEU A 172 1.80 -6.88 -4.51
CA LEU A 172 3.22 -6.48 -4.64
C LEU A 172 3.71 -6.63 -6.07
N ALA A 173 3.41 -7.78 -6.71
CA ALA A 173 3.81 -8.04 -8.09
C ALA A 173 3.22 -7.00 -9.07
N ARG A 174 2.01 -6.53 -8.86
CA ARG A 174 1.35 -5.52 -9.73
C ARG A 174 1.74 -4.10 -9.37
N TYR A 175 1.99 -3.81 -8.11
CA TYR A 175 2.38 -2.47 -7.64
C TYR A 175 3.72 -2.04 -8.23
N PHE A 176 4.74 -2.91 -8.19
CA PHE A 176 6.06 -2.65 -8.74
C PHE A 176 6.13 -3.05 -10.22
N LYS A 177 5.53 -2.23 -11.09
CA LYS A 177 5.23 -2.56 -12.49
C LYS A 177 6.44 -3.00 -13.34
N ARG A 178 7.64 -2.48 -13.05
CA ARG A 178 8.87 -2.68 -13.86
C ARG A 178 9.99 -3.37 -13.09
N ALA A 179 9.79 -3.73 -11.85
CA ALA A 179 10.83 -4.31 -11.02
C ALA A 179 11.10 -5.78 -11.38
N HIS A 180 12.36 -6.16 -11.26
CA HIS A 180 12.77 -7.56 -11.16
C HIS A 180 12.53 -8.03 -9.72
N PHE A 181 12.01 -9.24 -9.57
CA PHE A 181 11.71 -9.79 -8.24
C PHE A 181 12.72 -10.88 -7.89
N LEU A 182 13.22 -10.81 -6.66
CA LEU A 182 13.92 -11.90 -5.99
C LEU A 182 13.06 -12.33 -4.80
N LEU A 183 12.64 -13.59 -4.82
CA LEU A 183 11.80 -14.20 -3.78
C LEU A 183 12.66 -15.21 -3.02
N LEU A 184 12.77 -15.01 -1.72
CA LEU A 184 13.52 -15.87 -0.82
C LEU A 184 12.54 -16.46 0.20
N GLY A 185 12.73 -17.73 0.56
CA GLY A 185 11.93 -18.37 1.58
C GLY A 185 12.19 -19.85 1.71
N ASP A 186 11.54 -20.44 2.69
CA ASP A 186 11.58 -21.86 2.99
C ASP A 186 10.15 -22.36 3.23
N GLN A 187 9.66 -23.23 2.34
CA GLN A 187 8.28 -23.75 2.46
C GLN A 187 8.04 -24.53 3.75
N ASN A 188 9.09 -25.11 4.34
CA ASN A 188 9.01 -25.91 5.56
C ASN A 188 8.96 -25.05 6.83
N GLN A 189 9.14 -23.73 6.70
CA GLN A 189 9.02 -22.75 7.79
C GLN A 189 7.67 -22.01 7.78
N ALA A 190 6.76 -22.32 6.86
CA ALA A 190 5.41 -21.74 6.84
C ALA A 190 4.59 -22.21 8.05
N ILE A 191 4.37 -21.31 9.02
CA ILE A 191 3.63 -21.62 10.26
C ILE A 191 2.24 -20.95 10.31
N ALA A 192 1.99 -19.93 9.48
CA ALA A 192 0.74 -19.20 9.47
C ALA A 192 -0.27 -19.86 8.51
N PRO A 193 -1.54 -20.05 8.92
CA PRO A 193 -2.55 -20.61 8.03
C PRO A 193 -2.91 -19.61 6.91
N GLY A 194 -3.18 -20.14 5.71
CA GLY A 194 -3.62 -19.33 4.57
C GLY A 194 -2.52 -18.59 3.80
N THR A 195 -1.26 -18.86 4.11
CA THR A 195 -0.13 -18.36 3.34
C THR A 195 0.03 -19.11 2.02
N ALA A 196 0.75 -18.51 1.08
CA ALA A 196 0.93 -19.05 -0.26
C ALA A 196 1.90 -20.24 -0.26
N THR A 197 1.51 -21.34 -0.89
CA THR A 197 2.45 -22.43 -1.20
C THR A 197 3.43 -21.97 -2.31
N PHE A 198 4.62 -22.60 -2.38
CA PHE A 198 5.57 -22.28 -3.43
C PHE A 198 5.03 -22.54 -4.84
N ASP A 199 4.14 -23.52 -5.02
CA ASP A 199 3.44 -23.73 -6.30
C ASP A 199 2.53 -22.54 -6.66
N GLN A 200 1.82 -22.00 -5.70
CA GLN A 200 0.99 -20.81 -5.89
C GLN A 200 1.83 -19.56 -6.18
N VAL A 201 2.97 -19.41 -5.47
CA VAL A 201 3.94 -18.33 -5.74
C VAL A 201 4.46 -18.43 -7.17
N ARG A 202 4.89 -19.64 -7.60
CA ARG A 202 5.37 -19.90 -8.97
C ARG A 202 4.29 -19.59 -10.01
N ALA A 203 3.08 -20.06 -9.82
CA ALA A 203 1.96 -19.84 -10.74
C ALA A 203 1.67 -18.33 -10.88
N LEU A 204 1.56 -17.62 -9.75
CA LEU A 204 1.29 -16.18 -9.73
C LEU A 204 2.37 -15.38 -10.47
N PHE A 205 3.65 -15.61 -10.14
CA PHE A 205 4.73 -14.81 -10.73
C PHE A 205 4.96 -15.16 -12.20
N ARG A 206 4.75 -16.40 -12.63
CA ARG A 206 4.76 -16.76 -14.06
C ARG A 206 3.67 -16.04 -14.84
N GLU A 207 2.45 -15.95 -14.28
CA GLU A 207 1.34 -15.25 -14.91
C GLU A 207 1.59 -13.74 -15.02
N VAL A 208 2.07 -13.12 -13.94
CA VAL A 208 2.17 -11.65 -13.83
C VAL A 208 3.49 -11.12 -14.39
N ARG A 209 4.58 -11.90 -14.34
CA ARG A 209 5.95 -11.47 -14.66
C ARG A 209 6.63 -12.24 -15.78
N GLY A 210 6.14 -13.41 -16.12
CA GLY A 210 6.74 -14.28 -17.13
C GLY A 210 7.68 -15.33 -16.54
N PRO A 211 8.70 -15.77 -17.29
CA PRO A 211 9.56 -16.87 -16.89
C PRO A 211 10.23 -16.65 -15.53
N LEU A 212 10.36 -17.73 -14.76
CA LEU A 212 11.03 -17.75 -13.45
C LEU A 212 12.22 -18.68 -13.51
N GLU A 213 13.30 -18.26 -12.88
CA GLU A 213 14.43 -19.11 -12.55
C GLU A 213 14.33 -19.50 -11.07
N GLU A 214 14.58 -20.77 -10.75
CA GLU A 214 14.52 -21.29 -9.38
C GLU A 214 15.88 -21.86 -9.01
N CYS A 215 16.38 -21.45 -7.85
CA CYS A 215 17.59 -21.99 -7.25
C CYS A 215 17.27 -22.51 -5.86
N ARG A 216 17.66 -23.75 -5.57
CA ARG A 216 17.50 -24.37 -4.26
C ARG A 216 18.83 -24.43 -3.53
N LEU A 217 18.85 -23.93 -2.30
CA LEU A 217 19.99 -23.99 -1.42
C LEU A 217 19.81 -25.19 -0.47
N MET A 218 20.56 -26.26 -0.70
CA MET A 218 20.42 -27.51 0.04
C MET A 218 21.48 -27.70 1.13
N THR A 219 22.39 -26.73 1.28
CA THR A 219 23.47 -26.79 2.27
C THR A 219 23.26 -25.78 3.36
N SER A 220 23.17 -26.24 4.61
CA SER A 220 23.11 -25.38 5.79
C SER A 220 24.50 -24.89 6.17
N TYR A 221 24.65 -23.56 6.27
CA TYR A 221 25.84 -22.89 6.77
C TYR A 221 25.72 -22.42 8.23
N ARG A 222 24.51 -22.50 8.77
CA ARG A 222 24.19 -21.98 10.13
C ARG A 222 24.05 -23.08 11.17
N SER A 223 23.35 -24.15 10.83
CA SER A 223 23.03 -25.25 11.76
C SER A 223 24.10 -26.35 11.70
N THR A 224 24.38 -26.97 12.87
CA THR A 224 25.25 -28.14 12.96
C THR A 224 24.66 -29.36 12.24
N PRO A 225 25.45 -30.36 11.87
CA PRO A 225 24.94 -31.59 11.25
C PRO A 225 23.84 -32.27 12.05
N GLU A 226 23.94 -32.30 13.36
CA GLU A 226 22.98 -32.95 14.28
C GLU A 226 21.63 -32.21 14.25
N ILE A 227 21.61 -30.89 14.31
CA ILE A 227 20.38 -30.08 14.18
C ILE A 227 19.81 -30.24 12.78
N THR A 228 20.65 -30.19 11.74
CA THR A 228 20.22 -30.37 10.35
C THR A 228 19.60 -31.73 10.13
N GLN A 229 20.17 -32.81 10.75
CA GLN A 229 19.67 -34.16 10.65
C GLN A 229 18.34 -34.34 11.39
N LEU A 230 18.19 -33.72 12.58
CA LEU A 230 16.91 -33.71 13.28
C LEU A 230 15.83 -33.05 12.44
N PHE A 231 16.11 -31.87 11.87
CA PHE A 231 15.18 -31.16 10.98
C PHE A 231 14.83 -32.03 9.76
N ALA A 232 15.82 -32.57 9.09
CA ALA A 232 15.63 -33.44 7.93
C ALA A 232 14.78 -34.68 8.24
N SER A 233 14.80 -35.18 9.49
CA SER A 233 13.98 -36.34 9.89
C SER A 233 12.47 -36.04 9.91
N LEU A 234 12.08 -34.76 9.89
CA LEU A 234 10.69 -34.30 9.84
C LEU A 234 10.18 -34.06 8.42
N LEU A 235 11.07 -34.10 7.43
CA LEU A 235 10.75 -33.87 6.02
C LEU A 235 10.47 -35.19 5.29
N ASP A 236 9.83 -35.09 4.12
CA ASP A 236 9.61 -36.20 3.23
C ASP A 236 10.94 -36.77 2.71
N ASP A 237 10.94 -38.06 2.37
CA ASP A 237 12.18 -38.78 2.01
C ASP A 237 12.96 -38.16 0.87
N ASP A 238 12.30 -37.61 -0.14
CA ASP A 238 12.93 -36.96 -1.29
C ASP A 238 13.65 -35.66 -0.91
N GLU A 239 13.13 -34.90 0.05
CA GLU A 239 13.74 -33.67 0.55
C GLU A 239 14.86 -33.97 1.56
N ARG A 240 14.68 -34.98 2.38
CA ARG A 240 15.66 -35.43 3.39
C ARG A 240 17.02 -35.75 2.80
N LEU A 241 17.07 -36.44 1.65
CA LEU A 241 18.31 -36.91 1.03
C LEU A 241 19.18 -35.77 0.49
N SER A 242 18.65 -34.58 0.32
CA SER A 242 19.34 -33.45 -0.33
C SER A 242 19.89 -32.42 0.65
N ILE A 243 19.52 -32.49 1.93
CA ILE A 243 19.94 -31.49 2.93
C ILE A 243 21.25 -31.92 3.62
N SER A 244 22.23 -31.04 3.64
CA SER A 244 23.53 -31.24 4.30
C SER A 244 23.94 -30.02 5.13
N SER A 245 24.90 -30.20 6.04
CA SER A 245 25.55 -29.14 6.78
C SER A 245 27.05 -29.19 6.60
N ILE A 246 27.69 -28.04 6.55
CA ILE A 246 29.15 -27.89 6.52
C ILE A 246 29.73 -27.42 7.88
N GLN A 247 28.87 -27.21 8.87
CA GLN A 247 29.33 -26.86 10.21
C GLN A 247 30.03 -28.05 10.91
N ARG A 248 30.83 -27.75 11.92
CA ARG A 248 31.44 -28.81 12.76
C ARG A 248 30.34 -29.51 13.55
N ALA A 249 30.56 -30.80 13.80
CA ALA A 249 29.72 -31.58 14.71
C ALA A 249 29.70 -30.97 16.11
N ASP A 250 28.53 -30.99 16.74
CA ASP A 250 28.28 -30.46 18.07
C ASP A 250 27.39 -31.42 18.86
N THR A 251 26.81 -30.98 19.94
CA THR A 251 25.92 -31.77 20.80
C THR A 251 24.64 -32.16 20.04
N ALA A 252 24.28 -33.42 20.08
CA ALA A 252 23.04 -33.88 19.47
C ALA A 252 21.82 -33.32 20.20
N PRO A 253 20.77 -32.87 19.44
CA PRO A 253 19.52 -32.43 20.04
C PRO A 253 18.87 -33.56 20.86
N GLU A 254 18.34 -33.21 22.04
CA GLU A 254 17.63 -34.11 22.90
C GLU A 254 16.12 -33.86 22.79
N ILE A 255 15.33 -34.91 22.55
CA ILE A 255 13.87 -34.83 22.56
C ILE A 255 13.36 -35.37 23.89
N ILE A 256 12.78 -34.53 24.70
CA ILE A 256 12.25 -34.88 26.02
C ILE A 256 10.72 -34.99 25.91
N ALA A 257 10.20 -36.21 26.02
CA ALA A 257 8.75 -36.46 26.06
C ALA A 257 8.23 -36.25 27.48
N CYS A 258 7.31 -35.32 27.67
CA CYS A 258 6.66 -35.07 28.94
C CYS A 258 5.24 -35.63 28.93
N ALA A 259 4.86 -36.36 29.99
CA ALA A 259 3.54 -36.99 30.12
C ALA A 259 2.46 -36.02 30.65
N SER A 260 2.86 -34.92 31.28
CA SER A 260 1.98 -33.89 31.85
C SER A 260 2.62 -32.51 31.82
N GLU A 261 1.81 -31.49 32.03
CA GLU A 261 2.29 -30.08 32.16
C GLU A 261 3.26 -29.93 33.35
N GLN A 262 3.04 -30.63 34.43
CA GLN A 262 3.94 -30.64 35.58
C GLN A 262 5.31 -31.27 35.26
N ASP A 263 5.32 -32.33 34.44
CA ASP A 263 6.56 -32.94 33.99
C ASP A 263 7.30 -31.98 33.04
N TYR A 264 6.59 -31.27 32.15
CA TYR A 264 7.15 -30.26 31.28
C TYR A 264 7.81 -29.13 32.10
N ASP A 265 7.12 -28.56 33.08
CA ASP A 265 7.66 -27.50 33.93
C ASP A 265 8.92 -27.94 34.68
N ARG A 266 8.93 -29.20 35.20
CA ARG A 266 10.08 -29.74 35.88
C ARG A 266 11.29 -29.90 34.95
N GLU A 267 11.08 -30.49 33.78
CA GLU A 267 12.15 -30.70 32.79
C GLU A 267 12.66 -29.39 32.22
N LEU A 268 11.76 -28.42 31.92
CA LEU A 268 12.16 -27.08 31.47
C LEU A 268 13.05 -26.40 32.51
N ARG A 269 12.68 -26.46 33.81
CA ARG A 269 13.53 -25.89 34.88
C ARG A 269 14.89 -26.56 34.98
N ARG A 270 14.94 -27.90 34.80
CA ARG A 270 16.18 -28.67 34.79
C ARG A 270 17.11 -28.20 33.65
N VAL A 271 16.58 -28.14 32.44
CA VAL A 271 17.36 -27.71 31.25
C VAL A 271 17.84 -26.30 31.39
N LEU A 272 16.97 -25.36 31.83
CA LEU A 272 17.35 -23.98 32.07
C LEU A 272 18.45 -23.85 33.15
N ALA A 273 18.37 -24.62 34.24
CA ALA A 273 19.39 -24.61 35.29
C ALA A 273 20.75 -25.12 34.79
N GLN A 274 20.78 -26.09 33.90
CA GLN A 274 21.98 -26.59 33.25
C GLN A 274 22.59 -25.52 32.31
N ALA A 275 21.77 -24.87 31.47
CA ALA A 275 22.21 -23.87 30.52
C ALA A 275 22.73 -22.56 31.16
N VAL A 276 22.34 -22.25 32.40
CA VAL A 276 22.81 -21.07 33.17
C VAL A 276 24.08 -21.39 33.99
N GLY A 277 24.35 -22.70 34.23
CA GLY A 277 25.50 -23.14 35.00
C GLY A 277 26.77 -23.42 34.19
N ASP A 278 26.65 -23.44 32.89
CA ASP A 278 27.72 -23.50 31.89
C ASP A 278 28.04 -22.10 31.35
#